data_949f83f135f2656eade8c59703afae5e
#
_entry.id   949f83f135f2656eade8c59703afae5e
#
_cell.length_a   1.000
_cell.length_b   1.000
_cell.length_c   1.000
_cell.angle_alpha   90.00
_cell.angle_beta   90.00
_cell.angle_gamma   90.00
#
_symmetry.space_group_name_H-M   'P 1'
#
loop_
_entity.id
_entity.type
_entity.pdbx_description
1 polymer ?
#
loop_
_entity_poly.entity_id
_entity_poly.type
_entity_poly.pdbx_seq_one_letter_code
_entity_poly.pdbx_strand_id
1 'polypeptide(L)'
;MRKISINPLDPKSIDEAIKELEGIKKSVHEAAVEIVKTLTELGTAKAKELIPVDTGYAQASILGYVLDEGRIGVINASGEYCVYLEFGTGVKGQSSPHPDSEWEAEASRLTGSKYTGYLSGKHIFTTKDGRVGWLYPGDDGKLHFTEGIDSQHYMYDTLLYLRSKVAEVAKEALANG
;
A
#
# COMPACT_ATOMS: atom_id res chain seq x y z
N MET A 1 15.69 -27.83 15.63
CA MET A 1 14.29 -28.11 16.00
C MET A 1 14.29 -28.52 17.47
N ARG A 2 13.64 -27.74 18.35
CA ARG A 2 13.54 -28.04 19.79
C ARG A 2 12.61 -29.23 19.97
N LYS A 3 13.01 -30.23 20.76
CA LYS A 3 12.19 -31.43 21.05
C LYS A 3 11.69 -31.31 22.47
N ILE A 4 10.38 -31.36 22.65
CA ILE A 4 9.73 -31.45 23.96
C ILE A 4 9.54 -32.94 24.26
N SER A 5 10.13 -33.39 25.37
CA SER A 5 9.99 -34.79 25.82
C SER A 5 8.99 -34.83 26.99
N ILE A 6 7.98 -35.68 26.87
CA ILE A 6 6.91 -35.81 27.87
C ILE A 6 6.91 -37.24 28.42
N ASN A 7 6.93 -37.38 29.76
CA ASN A 7 6.60 -38.60 30.44
C ASN A 7 5.10 -38.58 30.83
N PRO A 8 4.22 -39.35 30.17
CA PRO A 8 2.79 -39.28 30.40
C PRO A 8 2.34 -39.76 31.79
N LEU A 9 3.24 -40.43 32.53
CA LEU A 9 2.97 -40.91 33.89
C LEU A 9 3.47 -39.96 34.98
N ASP A 10 4.12 -38.84 34.61
CA ASP A 10 4.62 -37.83 35.54
C ASP A 10 3.90 -36.51 35.31
N PRO A 11 3.02 -36.06 36.23
CA PRO A 11 2.32 -34.77 36.11
C PRO A 11 3.25 -33.57 35.98
N LYS A 12 4.42 -33.58 36.63
CA LYS A 12 5.39 -32.50 36.54
C LYS A 12 5.96 -32.36 35.12
N SER A 13 6.25 -33.48 34.47
CA SER A 13 6.72 -33.48 33.07
C SER A 13 5.68 -32.91 32.11
N ILE A 14 4.39 -33.11 32.37
CA ILE A 14 3.29 -32.51 31.60
C ILE A 14 3.22 -31.01 31.84
N ASP A 15 3.29 -30.55 33.09
CA ASP A 15 3.25 -29.15 33.45
C ASP A 15 4.44 -28.34 32.84
N GLU A 16 5.63 -28.97 32.84
CA GLU A 16 6.82 -28.37 32.20
C GLU A 16 6.65 -28.25 30.69
N ALA A 17 6.11 -29.28 30.04
CA ALA A 17 5.83 -29.24 28.59
C ALA A 17 4.79 -28.18 28.24
N ILE A 18 3.75 -27.99 29.05
CA ILE A 18 2.75 -26.94 28.87
C ILE A 18 3.41 -25.56 28.94
N LYS A 19 4.22 -25.30 29.96
CA LYS A 19 4.95 -24.02 30.11
C LYS A 19 5.89 -23.74 28.93
N GLU A 20 6.57 -24.77 28.42
CA GLU A 20 7.45 -24.62 27.25
C GLU A 20 6.64 -24.29 25.99
N LEU A 21 5.48 -24.93 25.77
CA LEU A 21 4.57 -24.62 24.67
C LEU A 21 3.98 -23.21 24.74
N GLU A 22 3.62 -22.78 25.96
CA GLU A 22 3.16 -21.39 26.18
C GLU A 22 4.25 -20.37 25.85
N GLY A 23 5.50 -20.66 26.24
CA GLY A 23 6.67 -19.85 25.89
C GLY A 23 6.86 -19.74 24.37
N ILE A 24 6.79 -20.88 23.67
CA ILE A 24 6.90 -20.92 22.20
C ILE A 24 5.76 -20.12 21.54
N LYS A 25 4.51 -20.31 22.01
CA LYS A 25 3.35 -19.57 21.52
C LYS A 25 3.53 -18.06 21.67
N LYS A 26 4.05 -17.61 22.82
CA LYS A 26 4.33 -16.19 23.07
C LYS A 26 5.39 -15.65 22.11
N SER A 27 6.51 -16.37 21.97
CA SER A 27 7.60 -15.99 21.05
C SER A 27 7.13 -15.90 19.59
N VAL A 28 6.34 -16.85 19.11
CA VAL A 28 5.77 -16.81 17.75
C VAL A 28 4.82 -15.63 17.57
N HIS A 29 4.03 -15.29 18.59
CA HIS A 29 3.15 -14.12 18.53
C HIS A 29 3.93 -12.82 18.48
N GLU A 30 4.96 -12.67 19.30
CA GLU A 30 5.83 -11.49 19.32
C GLU A 30 6.55 -11.33 17.97
N ALA A 31 7.06 -12.40 17.40
CA ALA A 31 7.66 -12.38 16.06
C ALA A 31 6.64 -11.99 14.97
N ALA A 32 5.41 -12.46 15.03
CA ALA A 32 4.37 -12.09 14.09
C ALA A 32 4.03 -10.60 14.14
N VAL A 33 3.93 -10.03 15.35
CA VAL A 33 3.73 -8.57 15.54
C VAL A 33 4.89 -7.77 14.96
N GLU A 34 6.13 -8.21 15.20
CA GLU A 34 7.33 -7.55 14.67
C GLU A 34 7.38 -7.60 13.13
N ILE A 35 7.00 -8.73 12.52
CA ILE A 35 6.90 -8.85 11.06
C ILE A 35 5.92 -7.82 10.50
N VAL A 36 4.72 -7.72 11.06
CA VAL A 36 3.69 -6.79 10.60
C VAL A 36 4.17 -5.34 10.73
N LYS A 37 4.78 -4.99 11.86
CA LYS A 37 5.32 -3.65 12.12
C LYS A 37 6.41 -3.31 11.10
N THR A 38 7.42 -4.17 10.96
CA THR A 38 8.55 -3.96 10.03
C THR A 38 8.06 -3.81 8.59
N LEU A 39 7.14 -4.68 8.12
CA LEU A 39 6.59 -4.57 6.78
C LEU A 39 5.78 -3.28 6.59
N THR A 40 5.05 -2.82 7.61
CA THR A 40 4.31 -1.55 7.55
C THR A 40 5.26 -0.35 7.43
N GLU A 41 6.35 -0.34 8.19
CA GLU A 41 7.38 0.70 8.13
C GLU A 41 8.08 0.70 6.76
N LEU A 42 8.53 -0.46 6.28
CA LEU A 42 9.16 -0.62 4.96
C LEU A 42 8.25 -0.18 3.82
N GLY A 43 6.99 -0.60 3.86
CA GLY A 43 6.02 -0.24 2.83
C GLY A 43 5.67 1.25 2.86
N THR A 44 5.56 1.85 4.04
CA THR A 44 5.32 3.30 4.16
C THR A 44 6.49 4.10 3.59
N ALA A 45 7.72 3.69 3.88
CA ALA A 45 8.91 4.31 3.33
C ALA A 45 8.97 4.15 1.80
N LYS A 46 8.66 2.94 1.31
CA LYS A 46 8.67 2.64 -0.13
C LYS A 46 7.61 3.41 -0.90
N ALA A 47 6.39 3.50 -0.39
CA ALA A 47 5.32 4.29 -1.00
C ALA A 47 5.69 5.78 -1.09
N LYS A 48 6.32 6.33 -0.04
CA LYS A 48 6.84 7.70 -0.03
C LYS A 48 8.00 7.92 -1.01
N GLU A 49 8.82 6.90 -1.25
CA GLU A 49 9.91 6.94 -2.24
C GLU A 49 9.37 6.96 -3.67
N LEU A 50 8.33 6.16 -3.94
CA LEU A 50 7.80 5.96 -5.29
C LEU A 50 6.83 7.05 -5.75
N ILE A 51 6.11 7.69 -4.83
CA ILE A 51 5.13 8.71 -5.20
C ILE A 51 5.82 9.93 -5.80
N PRO A 52 5.35 10.46 -6.94
CA PRO A 52 5.86 11.70 -7.51
C PRO A 52 5.73 12.88 -6.54
N VAL A 53 6.78 13.67 -6.42
CA VAL A 53 6.82 14.83 -5.51
C VAL A 53 6.77 16.12 -6.33
N ASP A 54 5.72 16.90 -6.10
CA ASP A 54 5.61 18.31 -6.53
C ASP A 54 5.72 19.20 -5.28
N THR A 55 4.64 19.41 -4.57
CA THR A 55 4.62 20.19 -3.31
C THR A 55 4.99 19.37 -2.07
N GLY A 56 5.07 18.05 -2.21
CA GLY A 56 5.29 17.11 -1.11
C GLY A 56 4.01 16.76 -0.31
N TYR A 57 2.87 17.37 -0.60
CA TYR A 57 1.62 17.13 0.14
C TYR A 57 1.15 15.68 0.03
N ALA A 58 1.12 15.11 -1.17
CA ALA A 58 0.73 13.72 -1.39
C ALA A 58 1.67 12.75 -0.66
N GLN A 59 2.99 12.97 -0.73
CA GLN A 59 3.98 12.18 -0.01
C GLN A 59 3.81 12.26 1.51
N ALA A 60 3.55 13.45 2.05
CA ALA A 60 3.32 13.67 3.48
C ALA A 60 2.03 13.00 3.98
N SER A 61 1.02 12.84 3.10
CA SER A 61 -0.25 12.18 3.43
C SER A 61 -0.16 10.66 3.56
N ILE A 62 0.97 10.04 3.18
CA ILE A 62 1.17 8.60 3.31
C ILE A 62 1.56 8.28 4.76
N LEU A 63 0.72 7.49 5.42
CA LEU A 63 0.91 7.08 6.80
C LEU A 63 0.83 5.56 6.92
N GLY A 64 1.74 4.99 7.72
CA GLY A 64 1.70 3.58 8.13
C GLY A 64 1.30 3.48 9.60
N TYR A 65 0.43 2.55 9.93
CA TYR A 65 0.04 2.24 11.29
C TYR A 65 -0.36 0.79 11.44
N VAL A 66 -0.30 0.30 12.67
CA VAL A 66 -0.60 -1.08 13.01
C VAL A 66 -1.85 -1.13 13.88
N LEU A 67 -2.74 -2.05 13.56
CA LEU A 67 -4.03 -2.27 14.23
C LEU A 67 -4.10 -3.67 14.83
N ASP A 68 -5.15 -3.90 15.63
CA ASP A 68 -5.53 -5.21 16.12
C ASP A 68 -4.38 -5.91 16.85
N GLU A 69 -3.81 -5.21 17.86
CA GLU A 69 -2.71 -5.72 18.69
C GLU A 69 -1.48 -6.20 17.89
N GLY A 70 -1.22 -5.56 16.77
CA GLY A 70 -0.08 -5.89 15.92
C GLY A 70 -0.36 -6.87 14.78
N ARG A 71 -1.61 -7.28 14.57
CA ARG A 71 -1.97 -8.28 13.55
C ARG A 71 -2.19 -7.71 12.15
N ILE A 72 -2.52 -6.42 12.06
CA ILE A 72 -2.86 -5.76 10.79
C ILE A 72 -1.99 -4.53 10.60
N GLY A 73 -1.18 -4.52 9.55
CA GLY A 73 -0.48 -3.33 9.08
C GLY A 73 -1.29 -2.62 8.00
N VAL A 74 -1.37 -1.29 8.10
CA VAL A 74 -2.07 -0.46 7.13
C VAL A 74 -1.12 0.61 6.60
N ILE A 75 -1.10 0.77 5.28
CA ILE A 75 -0.42 1.88 4.61
C ILE A 75 -1.52 2.68 3.91
N ASN A 76 -1.73 3.90 4.37
CA ASN A 76 -2.80 4.76 3.89
C ASN A 76 -2.23 6.00 3.19
N ALA A 77 -2.72 6.30 2.01
CA ALA A 77 -2.43 7.50 1.24
C ALA A 77 -3.71 8.35 1.16
N SER A 78 -3.85 9.32 2.05
CA SER A 78 -5.09 10.09 2.26
C SER A 78 -5.15 11.42 1.51
N GLY A 79 -4.10 11.80 0.78
CA GLY A 79 -4.07 13.02 -0.02
C GLY A 79 -5.08 12.98 -1.17
N GLU A 80 -5.75 14.08 -1.45
CA GLU A 80 -6.78 14.18 -2.51
C GLU A 80 -6.27 13.75 -3.89
N TYR A 81 -4.98 13.94 -4.17
CA TYR A 81 -4.35 13.59 -5.43
C TYR A 81 -3.79 12.15 -5.47
N CYS A 82 -3.69 11.47 -4.33
CA CYS A 82 -3.06 10.16 -4.23
C CYS A 82 -3.68 9.11 -5.17
N VAL A 83 -5.00 9.11 -5.26
CA VAL A 83 -5.73 8.19 -6.11
C VAL A 83 -5.50 8.49 -7.61
N TYR A 84 -5.39 9.75 -7.98
CA TYR A 84 -5.09 10.15 -9.36
C TYR A 84 -3.65 9.82 -9.75
N LEU A 85 -2.72 9.88 -8.82
CA LEU A 85 -1.34 9.45 -9.03
C LEU A 85 -1.24 7.94 -9.21
N GLU A 86 -2.01 7.16 -8.45
CA GLU A 86 -2.03 5.70 -8.59
C GLU A 86 -2.60 5.27 -9.94
N PHE A 87 -3.78 5.78 -10.32
CA PHE A 87 -4.55 5.28 -11.46
C PHE A 87 -4.46 6.14 -12.73
N GLY A 88 -3.81 7.30 -12.65
CA GLY A 88 -3.76 8.24 -13.75
C GLY A 88 -5.08 8.97 -14.02
N THR A 89 -5.08 9.93 -14.94
CA THR A 89 -6.27 10.66 -15.35
C THR A 89 -6.23 11.02 -16.85
N GLY A 90 -7.41 11.23 -17.45
CA GLY A 90 -7.54 11.70 -18.81
C GLY A 90 -7.05 10.70 -19.87
N VAL A 91 -6.61 11.25 -21.00
CA VAL A 91 -6.09 10.45 -22.13
C VAL A 91 -4.81 9.72 -21.75
N LYS A 92 -3.96 10.38 -20.95
CA LYS A 92 -2.72 9.79 -20.46
C LYS A 92 -2.98 8.59 -19.54
N GLY A 93 -3.90 8.74 -18.56
CA GLY A 93 -4.28 7.62 -17.69
C GLY A 93 -4.89 6.45 -18.47
N GLN A 94 -5.69 6.73 -19.53
CA GLN A 94 -6.21 5.68 -20.41
C GLN A 94 -5.10 4.94 -21.18
N SER A 95 -4.02 5.63 -21.52
CA SER A 95 -2.88 5.06 -22.24
C SER A 95 -1.93 4.29 -21.35
N SER A 96 -2.03 4.48 -20.04
CA SER A 96 -1.23 3.80 -19.00
C SER A 96 -2.15 3.13 -17.96
N PRO A 97 -2.91 2.08 -18.32
CA PRO A 97 -3.87 1.44 -17.43
C PRO A 97 -3.15 0.82 -16.23
N HIS A 98 -3.83 0.82 -15.07
CA HIS A 98 -3.31 0.20 -13.86
C HIS A 98 -3.07 -1.31 -14.08
N PRO A 99 -1.94 -1.89 -13.59
CA PRO A 99 -1.62 -3.30 -13.78
C PRO A 99 -2.63 -4.26 -13.16
N ASP A 100 -3.35 -3.80 -12.12
CA ASP A 100 -4.39 -4.55 -11.45
C ASP A 100 -5.77 -3.96 -11.75
N SER A 101 -6.53 -4.65 -12.59
CA SER A 101 -7.87 -4.21 -13.01
C SER A 101 -8.92 -4.29 -11.89
N GLU A 102 -8.71 -5.12 -10.85
CA GLU A 102 -9.61 -5.20 -9.70
C GLU A 102 -9.46 -3.96 -8.83
N TRP A 103 -8.23 -3.49 -8.60
CA TRP A 103 -7.96 -2.23 -7.90
C TRP A 103 -8.57 -1.04 -8.65
N GLU A 104 -8.41 -1.01 -9.97
CA GLU A 104 -8.97 0.04 -10.81
C GLU A 104 -10.52 0.06 -10.74
N ALA A 105 -11.15 -1.10 -10.81
CA ALA A 105 -12.60 -1.24 -10.71
C ALA A 105 -13.12 -0.80 -9.33
N GLU A 106 -12.44 -1.18 -8.26
CA GLU A 106 -12.80 -0.82 -6.89
C GLU A 106 -12.60 0.68 -6.62
N ALA A 107 -11.50 1.27 -7.07
CA ALA A 107 -11.29 2.71 -6.99
C ALA A 107 -12.39 3.49 -7.71
N SER A 108 -12.79 3.04 -8.90
CA SER A 108 -13.89 3.62 -9.67
C SER A 108 -15.24 3.50 -8.96
N ARG A 109 -15.49 2.38 -8.29
CA ARG A 109 -16.70 2.13 -7.49
C ARG A 109 -16.79 3.04 -6.27
N LEU A 110 -15.69 3.17 -5.51
CA LEU A 110 -15.65 3.93 -4.26
C LEU A 110 -15.79 5.44 -4.49
N THR A 111 -15.33 5.95 -5.58
CA THR A 111 -15.29 7.38 -5.84
C THR A 111 -16.36 7.85 -6.82
N GLY A 112 -17.13 6.91 -7.38
CA GLY A 112 -18.18 7.21 -8.35
C GLY A 112 -17.64 7.79 -9.67
N SER A 113 -16.33 7.72 -9.91
CA SER A 113 -15.70 8.21 -11.14
C SER A 113 -14.78 7.15 -11.76
N LYS A 114 -14.67 7.18 -13.07
CA LYS A 114 -13.67 6.38 -13.79
C LYS A 114 -12.36 7.17 -13.80
N TYR A 115 -11.41 6.80 -12.99
CA TYR A 115 -10.10 7.51 -12.91
C TYR A 115 -9.31 7.47 -14.20
N THR A 116 -9.34 6.34 -14.89
CA THR A 116 -8.71 6.18 -16.21
C THR A 116 -9.43 6.91 -17.33
N GLY A 117 -10.65 7.32 -17.09
CA GLY A 117 -11.50 7.90 -18.11
C GLY A 117 -12.20 9.18 -17.69
N TYR A 118 -11.54 10.09 -16.99
CA TYR A 118 -12.15 11.40 -16.72
C TYR A 118 -12.29 12.20 -18.01
N LEU A 119 -13.01 11.60 -18.98
CA LEU A 119 -13.38 12.18 -20.26
C LEU A 119 -14.87 12.54 -20.33
N SER A 120 -15.61 12.46 -19.23
CA SER A 120 -17.07 12.68 -19.24
C SER A 120 -17.52 13.96 -18.52
N GLY A 121 -16.65 14.95 -18.35
CA GLY A 121 -16.98 16.23 -17.74
C GLY A 121 -17.37 17.30 -18.77
N LYS A 122 -18.21 18.26 -18.37
CA LYS A 122 -18.65 19.41 -19.18
C LYS A 122 -17.53 20.33 -19.68
N HIS A 123 -16.27 20.03 -19.35
CA HIS A 123 -15.11 20.89 -19.58
C HIS A 123 -14.04 20.27 -20.48
N ILE A 124 -14.29 19.07 -21.03
CA ILE A 124 -13.36 18.42 -21.94
C ILE A 124 -13.58 18.96 -23.36
N PHE A 125 -12.52 19.29 -24.04
CA PHE A 125 -12.56 19.75 -25.41
C PHE A 125 -11.38 19.19 -26.20
N THR A 126 -11.53 19.23 -27.52
CA THR A 126 -10.46 18.90 -28.45
C THR A 126 -9.84 20.21 -28.95
N THR A 127 -8.54 20.32 -28.82
CA THR A 127 -7.78 21.47 -29.35
C THR A 127 -7.72 21.43 -30.87
N LYS A 128 -7.31 22.52 -31.52
CA LYS A 128 -7.22 22.60 -33.00
C LYS A 128 -6.20 21.60 -33.57
N ASP A 129 -5.21 21.20 -32.81
CA ASP A 129 -4.19 20.20 -33.13
C ASP A 129 -4.60 18.76 -32.75
N GLY A 130 -5.86 18.56 -32.34
CA GLY A 130 -6.45 17.24 -32.12
C GLY A 130 -6.21 16.66 -30.72
N ARG A 131 -5.59 17.37 -29.78
CA ARG A 131 -5.40 16.90 -28.40
C ARG A 131 -6.70 17.02 -27.60
N VAL A 132 -7.02 15.99 -26.80
CA VAL A 132 -8.21 15.92 -25.96
C VAL A 132 -7.83 16.13 -24.50
N GLY A 133 -8.49 17.08 -23.82
CA GLY A 133 -8.17 17.38 -22.43
C GLY A 133 -9.05 18.49 -21.86
N TRP A 134 -8.59 19.10 -20.78
CA TRP A 134 -9.31 20.19 -20.10
C TRP A 134 -8.36 21.31 -19.65
N LEU A 135 -8.95 22.43 -19.24
CA LEU A 135 -8.23 23.54 -18.63
C LEU A 135 -8.35 23.44 -17.10
N TYR A 136 -7.25 23.70 -16.41
CA TYR A 136 -7.22 23.86 -14.96
C TYR A 136 -6.53 25.17 -14.57
N PRO A 137 -6.89 25.82 -13.44
CA PRO A 137 -6.22 27.01 -12.96
C PRO A 137 -4.84 26.64 -12.41
N GLY A 138 -3.80 27.31 -12.90
CA GLY A 138 -2.45 27.20 -12.36
C GLY A 138 -2.19 28.20 -11.25
N ASP A 139 -1.07 28.04 -10.54
CA ASP A 139 -0.64 28.93 -9.45
C ASP A 139 -0.32 30.36 -9.95
N ASP A 140 -0.06 30.52 -11.25
CA ASP A 140 0.13 31.79 -11.91
C ASP A 140 -1.19 32.54 -12.21
N GLY A 141 -2.33 31.97 -11.79
CA GLY A 141 -3.67 32.52 -12.03
C GLY A 141 -4.17 32.37 -13.49
N LYS A 142 -3.46 31.64 -14.34
CA LYS A 142 -3.87 31.37 -15.71
C LYS A 142 -4.45 29.97 -15.84
N LEU A 143 -5.20 29.76 -16.93
CA LEU A 143 -5.70 28.45 -17.30
C LEU A 143 -4.65 27.68 -18.13
N HIS A 144 -4.33 26.48 -17.68
CA HIS A 144 -3.40 25.58 -18.33
C HIS A 144 -4.16 24.38 -18.93
N PHE A 145 -3.76 23.98 -20.14
CA PHE A 145 -4.31 22.77 -20.77
C PHE A 145 -3.60 21.53 -20.28
N THR A 146 -4.36 20.46 -20.00
CA THR A 146 -3.82 19.14 -19.67
C THR A 146 -4.57 18.03 -20.37
N GLU A 147 -3.85 16.95 -20.71
CA GLU A 147 -4.40 15.68 -21.20
C GLU A 147 -4.52 14.65 -20.08
N GLY A 148 -4.26 15.08 -18.85
CA GLY A 148 -4.19 14.23 -17.64
C GLY A 148 -2.79 13.85 -17.26
N ILE A 149 -2.67 12.84 -16.42
CA ILE A 149 -1.41 12.27 -15.94
C ILE A 149 -1.40 10.75 -16.16
N ASP A 150 -0.22 10.21 -16.41
CA ASP A 150 -0.01 8.75 -16.46
C ASP A 150 -0.19 8.14 -15.08
N SER A 151 -0.66 6.89 -15.02
CA SER A 151 -0.68 6.12 -13.77
C SER A 151 0.74 5.87 -13.28
N GLN A 152 0.97 6.08 -12.00
CA GLN A 152 2.29 5.93 -11.37
C GLN A 152 2.42 4.62 -10.60
N HIS A 153 1.32 3.94 -10.28
CA HIS A 153 1.24 2.62 -9.64
C HIS A 153 2.05 2.51 -8.33
N TYR A 154 2.29 3.62 -7.61
CA TYR A 154 3.22 3.67 -6.48
C TYR A 154 2.79 2.78 -5.30
N MET A 155 1.48 2.62 -5.07
CA MET A 155 0.96 1.70 -4.04
C MET A 155 1.03 0.26 -4.51
N TYR A 156 0.72 -0.01 -5.79
CA TYR A 156 0.86 -1.34 -6.37
C TYR A 156 2.31 -1.82 -6.37
N ASP A 157 3.25 -0.98 -6.78
CA ASP A 157 4.68 -1.29 -6.75
C ASP A 157 5.19 -1.47 -5.31
N THR A 158 4.63 -0.72 -4.36
CA THR A 158 4.89 -0.94 -2.92
C THR A 158 4.41 -2.33 -2.48
N LEU A 159 3.23 -2.77 -2.91
CA LEU A 159 2.74 -4.13 -2.63
C LEU A 159 3.69 -5.20 -3.19
N LEU A 160 4.15 -5.05 -4.42
CA LEU A 160 5.12 -5.98 -5.04
C LEU A 160 6.44 -6.01 -4.27
N TYR A 161 6.94 -4.85 -3.88
CA TYR A 161 8.13 -4.73 -3.03
C TYR A 161 7.93 -5.46 -1.69
N LEU A 162 6.82 -5.23 -0.99
CA LEU A 162 6.54 -5.90 0.28
C LEU A 162 6.47 -7.42 0.12
N ARG A 163 5.80 -7.91 -0.92
CA ARG A 163 5.75 -9.35 -1.24
C ARG A 163 7.15 -9.97 -1.37
N SER A 164 8.10 -9.23 -1.95
CA SER A 164 9.48 -9.68 -2.07
C SER A 164 10.23 -9.72 -0.74
N LYS A 165 9.80 -8.91 0.25
CA LYS A 165 10.46 -8.76 1.56
C LYS A 165 9.92 -9.68 2.66
N VAL A 166 8.71 -10.23 2.52
CA VAL A 166 8.04 -11.03 3.55
C VAL A 166 8.94 -12.14 4.09
N ALA A 167 9.59 -12.92 3.22
CA ALA A 167 10.40 -14.07 3.65
C ALA A 167 11.66 -13.67 4.42
N GLU A 168 12.30 -12.56 4.02
CA GLU A 168 13.48 -11.99 4.68
C GLU A 168 13.12 -11.51 6.09
N VAL A 169 12.09 -10.64 6.19
CA VAL A 169 11.61 -10.07 7.45
C VAL A 169 11.13 -11.17 8.41
N ALA A 170 10.37 -12.16 7.90
CA ALA A 170 9.91 -13.27 8.72
C ALA A 170 11.06 -14.11 9.27
N LYS A 171 12.10 -14.37 8.47
CA LYS A 171 13.27 -15.11 8.93
C LYS A 171 14.03 -14.37 10.03
N GLU A 172 14.20 -13.06 9.89
CA GLU A 172 14.86 -12.23 10.89
C GLU A 172 14.08 -12.16 12.20
N ALA A 173 12.77 -11.91 12.14
CA ALA A 173 11.92 -11.84 13.34
C ALA A 173 11.89 -13.18 14.11
N LEU A 174 11.80 -14.31 13.39
CA LEU A 174 11.81 -15.65 14.00
C LEU A 174 13.19 -16.09 14.53
N ALA A 175 14.28 -15.49 14.05
CA ALA A 175 15.63 -15.77 14.56
C ALA A 175 15.93 -15.01 15.86
N ASN A 176 15.26 -13.89 16.09
CA ASN A 176 15.46 -13.01 17.25
C ASN A 176 14.47 -13.27 18.41
N GLY A 177 13.43 -14.07 18.20
CA GLY A 177 12.43 -14.49 19.18
C GLY A 177 12.66 -15.92 19.64
#